data_77470df074a03bfc79cb5311bce44fa2
#
_entry.id   77470df074a03bfc79cb5311bce44fa2
#
_cell.length_a   1.000
_cell.length_b   1.000
_cell.length_c   1.000
_cell.angle_alpha   90.00
_cell.angle_beta   90.00
_cell.angle_gamma   90.00
#
_symmetry.space_group_name_H-M   'P 1'
#
loop_
_entity.id
_entity.type
_entity.pdbx_description
1 polymer ?
#
loop_
_entity_poly.entity_id
_entity_poly.type
_entity_poly.pdbx_seq_one_letter_code
_entity_poly.pdbx_strand_id
1 'polypeptide(L)'
;RPPASLRRTASSPEDYFENKDGGRGRDRERYSDSDEFAEDQEFDWQWNTETESFEKKEKEEELKPYGYDLFASQANTFAPTTNVPVPADYLLGPEDTLEVLVYGKTNDSYSIEINRNGVVDFPGIGPVGLAGLTFGEAKEMIKTRIAAQMIGVQASISMGNLRTMQIFVLGEAFRPGAYTVSSLATITHALVSSGGVTDIASLRNIQLKRAGKLVATLDLYDLLMKGDTSADARLQASDV
;
A
#
# COMPACT_ATOMS: atom_id res chain seq x y z
N ARG A 1 -40.80 -21.25 16.52
CA ARG A 1 -40.03 -20.09 17.02
C ARG A 1 -39.58 -20.40 18.43
N PRO A 2 -38.25 -20.26 18.78
CA PRO A 2 -37.81 -20.47 20.15
C PRO A 2 -38.49 -19.48 21.09
N PRO A 3 -38.70 -19.83 22.37
CA PRO A 3 -39.30 -18.95 23.36
C PRO A 3 -38.56 -17.60 23.42
N ALA A 4 -39.29 -16.51 23.59
CA ALA A 4 -38.76 -15.15 23.55
C ALA A 4 -37.62 -14.88 24.58
N SER A 5 -37.61 -15.66 25.68
CA SER A 5 -36.59 -15.58 26.74
C SER A 5 -35.24 -16.15 26.32
N LEU A 6 -35.16 -17.05 25.33
CA LEU A 6 -33.90 -17.65 24.86
C LEU A 6 -33.29 -16.94 23.65
N ARG A 7 -34.10 -16.09 22.98
CA ARG A 7 -33.60 -15.31 21.81
C ARG A 7 -32.54 -14.25 22.14
N ARG A 8 -32.39 -13.88 23.41
CA ARG A 8 -31.47 -12.81 23.83
C ARG A 8 -30.13 -13.32 24.36
N THR A 9 -29.99 -14.62 24.61
CA THR A 9 -28.81 -15.19 25.27
C THR A 9 -28.10 -16.30 24.49
N ALA A 10 -28.75 -16.90 23.50
CA ALA A 10 -28.11 -17.93 22.66
C ALA A 10 -27.74 -17.37 21.31
N SER A 11 -26.45 -17.31 21.02
CA SER A 11 -25.89 -16.89 19.74
C SER A 11 -25.65 -18.05 18.77
N SER A 12 -25.69 -19.30 19.28
CA SER A 12 -25.51 -20.52 18.51
C SER A 12 -26.37 -21.67 19.04
N PRO A 13 -26.54 -22.78 18.29
CA PRO A 13 -27.22 -23.98 18.77
C PRO A 13 -26.58 -24.59 20.01
N GLU A 14 -25.28 -24.42 20.21
CA GLU A 14 -24.55 -24.92 21.37
C GLU A 14 -25.03 -24.22 22.65
N ASP A 15 -25.24 -22.90 22.61
CA ASP A 15 -25.79 -22.14 23.74
C ASP A 15 -27.21 -22.59 24.14
N TYR A 16 -27.99 -23.14 23.18
CA TYR A 16 -29.32 -23.62 23.42
C TYR A 16 -29.33 -24.95 24.18
N PHE A 17 -28.36 -25.84 23.90
CA PHE A 17 -28.27 -27.15 24.54
C PHE A 17 -27.59 -27.06 25.91
N GLU A 18 -26.62 -26.20 26.10
CA GLU A 18 -25.92 -26.02 27.38
C GLU A 18 -26.86 -25.50 28.50
N ASN A 19 -27.88 -24.73 28.16
CA ASN A 19 -28.87 -24.24 29.09
C ASN A 19 -29.98 -25.27 29.42
N LYS A 20 -30.09 -26.41 28.72
CA LYS A 20 -31.12 -27.44 28.94
C LYS A 20 -30.66 -28.56 29.86
N ASP A 21 -29.31 -28.77 29.95
CA ASP A 21 -28.70 -29.84 30.76
C ASP A 21 -28.01 -29.31 32.02
N GLY A 22 -28.65 -28.38 32.71
CA GLY A 22 -28.23 -27.91 34.02
C GLY A 22 -28.28 -28.98 35.11
N GLY A 23 -27.34 -29.91 35.10
CA GLY A 23 -27.15 -30.80 36.21
C GLY A 23 -26.51 -32.15 35.87
N ARG A 24 -25.23 -32.27 35.99
CA ARG A 24 -24.42 -33.29 36.66
C ARG A 24 -23.01 -33.32 36.07
N GLY A 25 -22.06 -33.06 36.91
CA GLY A 25 -20.64 -33.06 36.61
C GLY A 25 -19.98 -34.45 36.62
N ARG A 26 -18.68 -34.40 36.27
CA ARG A 26 -17.61 -35.42 36.23
C ARG A 26 -17.54 -36.16 34.89
N ASP A 27 -16.47 -36.09 34.16
CA ASP A 27 -15.07 -36.41 34.38
C ASP A 27 -14.20 -35.84 33.25
N ARG A 28 -13.03 -35.32 33.64
CA ARG A 28 -11.98 -34.93 32.71
C ARG A 28 -11.26 -36.19 32.24
N GLU A 29 -11.31 -36.50 30.97
CA GLU A 29 -10.27 -37.28 30.31
C GLU A 29 -9.60 -36.43 29.22
N ARG A 30 -8.27 -36.40 29.35
CA ARG A 30 -7.35 -35.76 28.42
C ARG A 30 -7.42 -36.48 27.08
N TYR A 31 -7.65 -35.73 26.02
CA TYR A 31 -7.22 -36.13 24.69
C TYR A 31 -6.22 -35.11 24.17
N SER A 32 -5.07 -35.66 23.78
CA SER A 32 -3.91 -34.99 23.25
C SER A 32 -4.12 -34.60 21.79
N ASP A 33 -3.62 -33.41 21.46
CA ASP A 33 -3.05 -32.94 20.20
C ASP A 33 -3.30 -33.77 18.95
N SER A 34 -4.05 -33.18 18.05
CA SER A 34 -3.75 -33.11 16.62
C SER A 34 -4.39 -31.83 16.09
N ASP A 35 -3.57 -30.78 16.00
CA ASP A 35 -3.88 -29.52 15.31
C ASP A 35 -4.04 -29.80 13.82
N GLU A 36 -5.24 -30.17 13.39
CA GLU A 36 -5.69 -29.91 12.03
C GLU A 36 -6.41 -28.59 12.07
N PHE A 37 -5.86 -27.59 11.37
CA PHE A 37 -6.46 -26.31 11.09
C PHE A 37 -7.82 -26.55 10.42
N ALA A 38 -8.89 -26.60 11.20
CA ALA A 38 -10.24 -26.43 10.71
C ALA A 38 -10.37 -24.95 10.31
N GLU A 39 -10.40 -24.67 9.02
CA GLU A 39 -10.87 -23.39 8.51
C GLU A 39 -12.20 -23.09 9.17
N ASP A 40 -12.29 -21.97 9.90
CA ASP A 40 -13.51 -21.48 10.53
C ASP A 40 -14.51 -21.15 9.43
N GLN A 41 -15.26 -22.15 9.00
CA GLN A 41 -16.43 -21.95 8.15
C GLN A 41 -17.51 -21.32 9.03
N GLU A 42 -17.69 -20.03 8.90
CA GLU A 42 -18.80 -19.29 9.51
C GLU A 42 -20.13 -19.84 8.99
N PHE A 43 -20.82 -20.62 9.82
CA PHE A 43 -22.15 -21.16 9.48
C PHE A 43 -23.25 -20.26 10.01
N ASP A 44 -24.24 -19.99 9.19
CA ASP A 44 -25.46 -19.31 9.61
C ASP A 44 -26.49 -20.37 10.04
N TRP A 45 -26.84 -20.40 11.34
CA TRP A 45 -27.78 -21.33 11.91
C TRP A 45 -29.18 -20.73 11.86
N GLN A 46 -30.09 -21.34 11.08
CA GLN A 46 -31.48 -20.93 11.03
C GLN A 46 -32.36 -21.89 11.82
N TRP A 47 -33.26 -21.32 12.64
CA TRP A 47 -34.28 -22.11 13.34
C TRP A 47 -35.34 -22.55 12.35
N ASN A 48 -35.46 -23.88 12.13
CA ASN A 48 -36.54 -24.45 11.36
C ASN A 48 -37.75 -24.68 12.27
N THR A 49 -38.86 -24.02 11.94
CA THR A 49 -40.10 -24.06 12.76
C THR A 49 -40.87 -25.37 12.61
N GLU A 50 -40.63 -26.10 11.50
CA GLU A 50 -41.33 -27.38 11.25
C GLU A 50 -40.65 -28.55 11.96
N THR A 51 -39.32 -28.53 12.03
CA THR A 51 -38.52 -29.58 12.69
C THR A 51 -38.17 -29.23 14.13
N GLU A 52 -38.54 -28.03 14.60
CA GLU A 52 -38.18 -27.49 15.92
C GLU A 52 -36.66 -27.65 16.24
N SER A 53 -35.82 -27.50 15.23
CA SER A 53 -34.36 -27.67 15.34
C SER A 53 -33.60 -26.57 14.60
N PHE A 54 -32.35 -26.35 15.00
CA PHE A 54 -31.44 -25.50 14.25
C PHE A 54 -30.90 -26.29 13.07
N GLU A 55 -31.08 -25.75 11.87
CA GLU A 55 -30.53 -26.31 10.64
C GLU A 55 -29.39 -25.44 10.18
N LYS A 56 -28.30 -26.10 9.76
CA LYS A 56 -27.11 -25.47 9.22
C LYS A 56 -27.42 -25.02 7.79
N LYS A 57 -27.44 -23.71 7.57
CA LYS A 57 -27.50 -23.14 6.23
C LYS A 57 -26.08 -22.83 5.77
N GLU A 58 -25.68 -23.46 4.69
CA GLU A 58 -24.45 -23.02 4.01
C GLU A 58 -24.68 -21.57 3.58
N LYS A 59 -23.79 -20.67 4.01
CA LYS A 59 -23.81 -19.29 3.56
C LYS A 59 -23.58 -19.35 2.06
N GLU A 60 -24.58 -19.00 1.25
CA GLU A 60 -24.38 -18.83 -0.17
C GLU A 60 -23.29 -17.77 -0.32
N GLU A 61 -22.10 -18.18 -0.76
CA GLU A 61 -21.03 -17.26 -1.08
C GLU A 61 -21.56 -16.34 -2.19
N GLU A 62 -21.85 -15.10 -1.84
CA GLU A 62 -22.18 -14.09 -2.84
C GLU A 62 -20.97 -13.97 -3.77
N LEU A 63 -21.19 -14.33 -5.03
CA LEU A 63 -20.16 -14.24 -6.06
C LEU A 63 -19.73 -12.76 -6.20
N LYS A 64 -18.56 -12.45 -5.69
CA LYS A 64 -17.98 -11.11 -5.82
C LYS A 64 -17.24 -10.99 -7.15
N PRO A 65 -17.32 -9.83 -7.82
CA PRO A 65 -16.54 -9.60 -9.02
C PRO A 65 -15.04 -9.75 -8.73
N TYR A 66 -14.33 -10.46 -9.60
CA TYR A 66 -12.91 -10.73 -9.45
C TYR A 66 -12.09 -9.41 -9.41
N GLY A 67 -11.14 -9.33 -8.49
CA GLY A 67 -10.19 -8.23 -8.38
C GLY A 67 -10.60 -7.11 -7.42
N TYR A 68 -11.84 -7.03 -6.96
CA TYR A 68 -12.27 -6.01 -6.00
C TYR A 68 -11.75 -6.29 -4.59
N ASP A 69 -11.59 -7.55 -4.22
CA ASP A 69 -11.04 -7.97 -2.92
C ASP A 69 -9.54 -7.66 -2.76
N LEU A 70 -8.82 -7.37 -3.85
CA LEU A 70 -7.41 -6.99 -3.80
C LEU A 70 -7.15 -5.79 -2.87
N PHE A 71 -8.11 -4.88 -2.80
CA PHE A 71 -8.03 -3.66 -1.99
C PHE A 71 -8.76 -3.77 -0.65
N ALA A 72 -9.53 -4.84 -0.43
CA ALA A 72 -10.31 -5.06 0.79
C ALA A 72 -9.43 -5.45 1.98
N SER A 73 -8.29 -6.07 1.75
CA SER A 73 -7.29 -6.33 2.79
C SER A 73 -6.70 -5.00 3.25
N GLN A 74 -6.79 -4.74 4.56
CA GLN A 74 -6.26 -3.53 5.17
C GLN A 74 -4.82 -3.27 4.70
N ALA A 75 -4.55 -2.04 4.29
CA ALA A 75 -3.31 -1.55 3.68
C ALA A 75 -2.03 -1.67 4.55
N ASN A 76 -1.97 -2.63 5.46
CA ASN A 76 -0.79 -2.87 6.31
C ASN A 76 0.42 -3.41 5.52
N THR A 77 0.20 -3.90 4.29
CA THR A 77 1.25 -4.44 3.42
C THR A 77 1.83 -3.41 2.45
N PHE A 78 1.20 -2.25 2.30
CA PHE A 78 1.63 -1.16 1.42
C PHE A 78 2.18 0.03 2.20
N ALA A 79 2.80 -0.23 3.36
CA ALA A 79 3.61 0.79 4.00
C ALA A 79 4.56 1.38 2.94
N PRO A 80 4.71 2.73 2.86
CA PRO A 80 5.64 3.32 1.92
C PRO A 80 7.00 2.67 2.17
N THR A 81 7.46 1.89 1.19
CA THR A 81 8.73 1.20 1.27
C THR A 81 9.82 2.26 1.24
N THR A 82 10.29 2.66 2.40
CA THR A 82 11.32 3.69 2.60
C THR A 82 12.68 3.30 2.02
N ASN A 83 12.87 2.02 1.65
CA ASN A 83 14.16 1.47 1.20
C ASN A 83 14.12 0.88 -0.23
N VAL A 84 13.23 1.36 -1.09
CA VAL A 84 13.26 0.96 -2.51
C VAL A 84 14.41 1.67 -3.22
N PRO A 85 15.27 0.96 -3.96
CA PRO A 85 16.29 1.60 -4.78
C PRO A 85 15.66 2.60 -5.76
N VAL A 86 16.12 3.84 -5.71
CA VAL A 86 15.66 4.86 -6.65
C VAL A 86 16.31 4.62 -8.01
N PRO A 87 15.54 4.50 -9.10
CA PRO A 87 16.10 4.27 -10.42
C PRO A 87 16.83 5.50 -10.94
N ALA A 88 17.78 5.28 -11.85
CA ALA A 88 18.64 6.34 -12.39
C ALA A 88 17.89 7.41 -13.19
N ASP A 89 16.72 7.07 -13.73
CA ASP A 89 15.83 7.97 -14.50
C ASP A 89 14.91 8.83 -13.62
N TYR A 90 14.99 8.70 -12.29
CA TYR A 90 14.22 9.51 -11.36
C TYR A 90 14.56 10.98 -11.48
N LEU A 91 13.56 11.83 -11.71
CA LEU A 91 13.71 13.27 -11.81
C LEU A 91 13.77 13.91 -10.43
N LEU A 92 14.92 14.52 -10.14
CA LEU A 92 15.15 15.25 -8.89
C LEU A 92 14.31 16.53 -8.81
N GLY A 93 13.87 16.84 -7.61
CA GLY A 93 13.11 18.06 -7.33
C GLY A 93 13.33 18.57 -5.91
N PRO A 94 12.72 19.71 -5.57
CA PRO A 94 12.79 20.28 -4.22
C PRO A 94 12.32 19.27 -3.17
N GLU A 95 12.92 19.30 -1.99
CA GLU A 95 12.68 18.40 -0.84
C GLU A 95 13.23 16.97 -1.00
N ASP A 96 13.78 16.60 -2.18
CA ASP A 96 14.57 15.36 -2.28
C ASP A 96 15.90 15.53 -1.54
N THR A 97 16.31 14.49 -0.80
CA THR A 97 17.58 14.48 -0.06
C THR A 97 18.58 13.55 -0.73
N LEU A 98 19.81 14.02 -0.87
CA LEU A 98 20.94 13.23 -1.36
C LEU A 98 21.89 12.93 -0.20
N GLU A 99 22.30 11.67 -0.10
CA GLU A 99 23.37 11.23 0.81
C GLU A 99 24.66 11.11 0.01
N VAL A 100 25.65 11.94 0.35
CA VAL A 100 26.95 11.97 -0.31
C VAL A 100 28.01 11.53 0.67
N LEU A 101 28.58 10.34 0.43
CA LEU A 101 29.71 9.82 1.16
C LEU A 101 30.99 10.17 0.41
N VAL A 102 31.83 10.97 1.03
CA VAL A 102 33.14 11.38 0.53
C VAL A 102 34.20 10.53 1.23
N TYR A 103 35.12 9.96 0.43
CA TYR A 103 36.16 9.06 0.98
C TYR A 103 37.48 9.22 0.22
N GLY A 104 38.57 8.84 0.90
CA GLY A 104 39.93 8.96 0.38
C GLY A 104 40.84 9.73 1.35
N LYS A 105 41.28 10.91 0.99
CA LYS A 105 42.10 11.75 1.87
C LYS A 105 41.35 12.30 3.06
N THR A 106 40.03 12.52 2.91
CA THR A 106 39.08 12.85 3.97
C THR A 106 37.89 11.87 3.87
N ASN A 107 37.30 11.53 5.01
CA ASN A 107 36.14 10.68 5.05
C ASN A 107 35.00 11.44 5.74
N ASP A 108 34.04 11.89 4.95
CA ASP A 108 32.90 12.68 5.45
C ASP A 108 31.58 12.18 4.81
N SER A 109 30.48 12.33 5.53
CA SER A 109 29.14 12.03 5.05
C SER A 109 28.28 13.28 5.12
N TYR A 110 27.62 13.60 4.02
CA TYR A 110 26.76 14.78 3.90
C TYR A 110 25.36 14.35 3.50
N SER A 111 24.37 14.80 4.26
CA SER A 111 22.95 14.72 3.90
C SER A 111 22.52 16.09 3.38
N ILE A 112 22.15 16.18 2.12
CA ILE A 112 21.92 17.45 1.43
C ILE A 112 20.54 17.45 0.79
N GLU A 113 19.70 18.42 1.17
CA GLU A 113 18.36 18.60 0.65
C GLU A 113 18.36 19.60 -0.52
N ILE A 114 17.60 19.27 -1.58
CA ILE A 114 17.36 20.17 -2.70
C ILE A 114 16.39 21.25 -2.26
N ASN A 115 16.83 22.49 -2.26
CA ASN A 115 16.00 23.62 -1.87
C ASN A 115 14.92 23.94 -2.94
N ARG A 116 14.00 24.86 -2.62
CA ARG A 116 12.89 25.25 -3.51
C ARG A 116 13.33 25.86 -4.84
N ASN A 117 14.57 26.36 -4.92
CA ASN A 117 15.16 26.87 -6.16
C ASN A 117 15.79 25.74 -7.01
N GLY A 118 15.71 24.49 -6.55
CA GLY A 118 16.30 23.35 -7.25
C GLY A 118 17.79 23.23 -7.10
N VAL A 119 18.37 23.85 -6.09
CA VAL A 119 19.81 23.92 -5.85
C VAL A 119 20.15 23.21 -4.54
N VAL A 120 21.27 22.52 -4.49
CA VAL A 120 21.88 22.03 -3.26
C VAL A 120 23.11 22.85 -2.92
N ASP A 121 23.31 23.15 -1.65
CA ASP A 121 24.53 23.82 -1.17
C ASP A 121 25.50 22.76 -0.62
N PHE A 122 26.52 22.43 -1.41
CA PHE A 122 27.49 21.42 -1.01
C PHE A 122 28.72 22.09 -0.34
N PRO A 123 29.06 21.65 0.90
CA PRO A 123 30.21 22.19 1.62
C PRO A 123 31.51 22.00 0.80
N GLY A 124 32.25 23.11 0.57
CA GLY A 124 33.51 23.11 -0.17
C GLY A 124 33.38 23.14 -1.70
N ILE A 125 32.17 23.01 -2.25
CA ILE A 125 31.94 23.10 -3.71
C ILE A 125 31.02 24.29 -4.05
N GLY A 126 30.14 24.67 -3.09
CA GLY A 126 29.15 25.71 -3.29
C GLY A 126 27.86 25.21 -3.95
N PRO A 127 27.01 26.11 -4.45
CA PRO A 127 25.71 25.79 -4.97
C PRO A 127 25.75 24.99 -6.27
N VAL A 128 24.93 23.93 -6.35
CA VAL A 128 24.82 23.05 -7.53
C VAL A 128 23.33 22.91 -7.89
N GLY A 129 22.93 23.31 -9.10
CA GLY A 129 21.58 23.13 -9.60
C GLY A 129 21.32 21.68 -9.99
N LEU A 130 20.31 21.06 -9.37
CA LEU A 130 19.97 19.64 -9.59
C LEU A 130 18.52 19.43 -10.02
N ALA A 131 17.63 20.39 -9.83
CA ALA A 131 16.23 20.24 -10.20
C ALA A 131 16.07 20.03 -11.71
N GLY A 132 15.25 19.03 -12.06
CA GLY A 132 14.99 18.68 -13.46
C GLY A 132 16.03 17.77 -14.09
N LEU A 133 17.14 17.46 -13.39
CA LEU A 133 18.07 16.42 -13.79
C LEU A 133 17.57 15.06 -13.30
N THR A 134 17.95 14.01 -14.01
CA THR A 134 17.79 12.65 -13.50
C THR A 134 18.79 12.38 -12.37
N PHE A 135 18.46 11.45 -11.49
CA PHE A 135 19.37 11.05 -10.40
C PHE A 135 20.72 10.57 -10.96
N GLY A 136 20.71 9.86 -12.10
CA GLY A 136 21.94 9.43 -12.78
C GLY A 136 22.82 10.60 -13.22
N GLU A 137 22.24 11.61 -13.89
CA GLU A 137 22.95 12.82 -14.33
C GLU A 137 23.49 13.63 -13.15
N ALA A 138 22.67 13.81 -12.12
CA ALA A 138 23.08 14.52 -10.91
C ALA A 138 24.25 13.83 -10.21
N LYS A 139 24.20 12.49 -10.11
CA LYS A 139 25.26 11.67 -9.53
C LYS A 139 26.59 11.88 -10.23
N GLU A 140 26.61 11.85 -11.57
CA GLU A 140 27.85 12.06 -12.35
C GLU A 140 28.32 13.51 -12.29
N MET A 141 27.39 14.48 -12.28
CA MET A 141 27.73 15.91 -12.13
C MET A 141 28.39 16.18 -10.78
N ILE A 142 27.81 15.68 -9.68
CA ILE A 142 28.35 15.88 -8.33
C ILE A 142 29.73 15.22 -8.21
N LYS A 143 29.86 13.97 -8.69
CA LYS A 143 31.16 13.27 -8.67
C LYS A 143 32.26 14.08 -9.42
N THR A 144 31.94 14.59 -10.61
CA THR A 144 32.87 15.36 -11.42
C THR A 144 33.29 16.64 -10.69
N ARG A 145 32.35 17.35 -10.05
CA ARG A 145 32.67 18.57 -9.31
C ARG A 145 33.50 18.29 -8.06
N ILE A 146 33.19 17.20 -7.31
CA ILE A 146 33.99 16.79 -6.15
C ILE A 146 35.44 16.47 -6.60
N ALA A 147 35.59 15.66 -7.65
CA ALA A 147 36.91 15.29 -8.16
C ALA A 147 37.73 16.51 -8.65
N ALA A 148 37.08 17.54 -9.22
CA ALA A 148 37.75 18.76 -9.70
C ALA A 148 38.22 19.68 -8.56
N GLN A 149 37.48 19.75 -7.45
CA GLN A 149 37.74 20.70 -6.38
C GLN A 149 38.42 20.06 -5.15
N MET A 150 38.23 18.75 -4.93
CA MET A 150 38.77 18.03 -3.79
C MET A 150 39.80 16.98 -4.25
N ILE A 151 41.07 17.35 -4.29
CA ILE A 151 42.16 16.48 -4.79
C ILE A 151 42.36 15.26 -3.88
N GLY A 152 42.33 14.05 -4.48
CA GLY A 152 42.51 12.78 -3.76
C GLY A 152 41.31 12.28 -3.01
N VAL A 153 40.11 12.74 -3.39
CA VAL A 153 38.83 12.38 -2.79
C VAL A 153 37.92 11.74 -3.86
N GLN A 154 37.15 10.73 -3.45
CA GLN A 154 36.11 10.12 -4.25
C GLN A 154 34.76 10.29 -3.55
N ALA A 155 33.68 10.22 -4.31
CA ALA A 155 32.35 10.33 -3.75
C ALA A 155 31.42 9.18 -4.19
N SER A 156 30.64 8.68 -3.24
CA SER A 156 29.49 7.82 -3.49
C SER A 156 28.22 8.60 -3.20
N ILE A 157 27.31 8.66 -4.15
CA ILE A 157 26.05 9.40 -4.02
C ILE A 157 24.90 8.40 -4.04
N SER A 158 24.03 8.50 -3.03
CA SER A 158 22.78 7.75 -2.91
C SER A 158 21.63 8.69 -2.62
N MET A 159 20.39 8.21 -2.86
CA MET A 159 19.22 8.95 -2.42
C MET A 159 19.01 8.72 -0.92
N GLY A 160 18.67 9.79 -0.22
CA GLY A 160 18.13 9.76 1.12
C GLY A 160 16.60 9.74 1.10
N ASN A 161 15.97 10.68 1.82
CA ASN A 161 14.54 10.81 1.82
C ASN A 161 14.02 11.37 0.49
N LEU A 162 12.95 10.78 0.00
CA LEU A 162 12.24 11.26 -1.18
C LEU A 162 11.17 12.27 -0.77
N ARG A 163 10.97 13.27 -1.63
CA ARG A 163 9.88 14.22 -1.44
C ARG A 163 8.53 13.52 -1.46
N THR A 164 7.57 14.11 -0.76
CA THR A 164 6.17 13.75 -0.86
C THR A 164 5.44 14.69 -1.81
N MET A 165 4.36 14.20 -2.39
CA MET A 165 3.53 14.99 -3.28
C MET A 165 2.06 14.75 -3.00
N GLN A 166 1.25 15.78 -3.22
CA GLN A 166 -0.20 15.68 -3.11
C GLN A 166 -0.80 15.34 -4.47
N ILE A 167 -1.69 14.35 -4.47
CA ILE A 167 -2.47 13.89 -5.61
C ILE A 167 -3.95 13.87 -5.24
N PHE A 168 -4.82 13.72 -6.23
CA PHE A 168 -6.26 13.59 -6.02
C PHE A 168 -6.75 12.26 -6.58
N VAL A 169 -7.50 11.52 -5.79
CA VAL A 169 -8.21 10.31 -6.22
C VAL A 169 -9.69 10.63 -6.22
N LEU A 170 -10.33 10.56 -7.37
CA LEU A 170 -11.71 10.98 -7.57
C LEU A 170 -12.53 9.89 -8.29
N GLY A 171 -13.84 10.07 -8.36
CA GLY A 171 -14.77 9.12 -8.98
C GLY A 171 -15.17 8.01 -8.02
N GLU A 172 -15.26 6.79 -8.53
CA GLU A 172 -15.71 5.60 -7.80
C GLU A 172 -14.61 4.94 -6.95
N ALA A 173 -13.68 5.75 -6.41
CA ALA A 173 -12.75 5.28 -5.39
C ALA A 173 -13.50 5.05 -4.06
N PHE A 174 -13.02 4.10 -3.26
CA PHE A 174 -13.63 3.79 -1.95
C PHE A 174 -13.64 5.00 -1.01
N ARG A 175 -12.54 5.78 -1.02
CA ARG A 175 -12.45 7.07 -0.32
C ARG A 175 -11.89 8.12 -1.27
N PRO A 176 -12.75 8.83 -2.03
CA PRO A 176 -12.26 9.91 -2.88
C PRO A 176 -11.73 11.08 -2.03
N GLY A 177 -10.62 11.70 -2.49
CA GLY A 177 -10.00 12.80 -1.75
C GLY A 177 -8.60 13.14 -2.21
N ALA A 178 -7.94 13.99 -1.44
CA ALA A 178 -6.52 14.34 -1.61
C ALA A 178 -5.64 13.41 -0.78
N TYR A 179 -4.58 12.90 -1.39
CA TYR A 179 -3.64 11.97 -0.76
C TYR A 179 -2.22 12.47 -0.88
N THR A 180 -1.44 12.30 0.19
CA THR A 180 -0.01 12.57 0.17
C THR A 180 0.72 11.25 -0.05
N VAL A 181 1.47 11.16 -1.13
CA VAL A 181 2.21 9.96 -1.54
C VAL A 181 3.68 10.28 -1.81
N SER A 182 4.52 9.26 -1.83
CA SER A 182 5.92 9.41 -2.23
C SER A 182 6.04 9.78 -3.72
N SER A 183 7.09 10.47 -4.09
CA SER A 183 7.40 10.81 -5.49
C SER A 183 7.67 9.60 -6.40
N LEU A 184 7.84 8.41 -5.84
CA LEU A 184 7.90 7.14 -6.60
C LEU A 184 6.55 6.44 -6.73
N ALA A 185 5.47 7.00 -6.17
CA ALA A 185 4.16 6.36 -6.22
C ALA A 185 3.61 6.27 -7.65
N THR A 186 2.88 5.20 -7.91
CA THR A 186 2.20 4.92 -9.17
C THR A 186 0.69 5.00 -9.00
N ILE A 187 -0.07 4.81 -10.08
CA ILE A 187 -1.54 4.77 -10.05
C ILE A 187 -2.02 3.70 -9.06
N THR A 188 -1.42 2.51 -9.09
CA THR A 188 -1.76 1.42 -8.17
C THR A 188 -1.57 1.82 -6.69
N HIS A 189 -0.47 2.52 -6.36
CA HIS A 189 -0.24 3.01 -5.00
C HIS A 189 -1.31 4.03 -4.56
N ALA A 190 -1.77 4.90 -5.46
CA ALA A 190 -2.86 5.84 -5.16
C ALA A 190 -4.17 5.12 -4.87
N LEU A 191 -4.51 4.10 -5.66
CA LEU A 191 -5.71 3.29 -5.44
C LEU A 191 -5.68 2.55 -4.10
N VAL A 192 -4.54 1.93 -3.77
CA VAL A 192 -4.37 1.28 -2.47
C VAL A 192 -4.50 2.29 -1.33
N SER A 193 -3.90 3.48 -1.46
CA SER A 193 -3.98 4.54 -0.45
C SER A 193 -5.40 5.04 -0.23
N SER A 194 -6.25 5.00 -1.28
CA SER A 194 -7.67 5.37 -1.19
C SER A 194 -8.56 4.24 -0.64
N GLY A 195 -7.99 3.06 -0.36
CA GLY A 195 -8.71 1.87 0.07
C GLY A 195 -9.34 1.10 -1.09
N GLY A 196 -8.91 1.36 -2.33
CA GLY A 196 -9.41 0.71 -3.52
C GLY A 196 -10.57 1.44 -4.19
N VAL A 197 -11.44 0.66 -4.80
CA VAL A 197 -12.57 1.15 -5.60
C VAL A 197 -13.89 0.57 -5.07
N THR A 198 -15.01 1.20 -5.41
CA THR A 198 -16.34 0.71 -5.07
C THR A 198 -16.76 -0.44 -6.02
N ASP A 199 -17.76 -1.21 -5.64
CA ASP A 199 -18.26 -2.36 -6.42
C ASP A 199 -18.83 -1.97 -7.79
N ILE A 200 -19.19 -0.71 -7.99
CA ILE A 200 -19.70 -0.17 -9.25
C ILE A 200 -18.61 0.44 -10.13
N ALA A 201 -17.37 0.52 -9.64
CA ALA A 201 -16.26 1.10 -10.38
C ALA A 201 -15.82 0.20 -11.55
N SER A 202 -15.28 0.80 -12.60
CA SER A 202 -14.67 0.05 -13.68
C SER A 202 -13.17 -0.16 -13.42
N LEU A 203 -12.76 -1.40 -13.16
CA LEU A 203 -11.36 -1.77 -13.02
C LEU A 203 -10.57 -1.67 -14.35
N ARG A 204 -11.24 -1.55 -15.49
CA ARG A 204 -10.63 -1.49 -16.83
C ARG A 204 -10.36 -0.07 -17.32
N ASN A 205 -10.89 0.95 -16.63
CA ASN A 205 -10.81 2.33 -17.10
C ASN A 205 -10.41 3.29 -15.95
N ILE A 206 -9.25 3.04 -15.36
CA ILE A 206 -8.68 3.92 -14.36
C ILE A 206 -7.80 4.92 -15.08
N GLN A 207 -8.16 6.19 -15.01
CA GLN A 207 -7.53 7.27 -15.78
C GLN A 207 -6.63 8.12 -14.91
N LEU A 208 -5.41 8.34 -15.39
CA LEU A 208 -4.50 9.35 -14.84
C LEU A 208 -4.60 10.62 -15.68
N LYS A 209 -4.99 11.70 -15.04
CA LYS A 209 -5.08 13.04 -15.68
C LYS A 209 -4.06 13.99 -15.07
N ARG A 210 -3.29 14.65 -15.91
CA ARG A 210 -2.32 15.67 -15.53
C ARG A 210 -2.65 16.98 -16.23
N ALA A 211 -2.82 18.05 -15.46
CA ALA A 211 -3.25 19.35 -15.98
C ALA A 211 -4.50 19.25 -16.89
N GLY A 212 -5.47 18.39 -16.52
CA GLY A 212 -6.71 18.17 -17.26
C GLY A 212 -6.59 17.28 -18.51
N LYS A 213 -5.39 16.81 -18.85
CA LYS A 213 -5.16 15.91 -20.01
C LYS A 213 -5.00 14.47 -19.54
N LEU A 214 -5.55 13.53 -20.29
CA LEU A 214 -5.34 12.10 -20.07
C LEU A 214 -3.88 11.74 -20.39
N VAL A 215 -3.19 11.17 -19.41
CA VAL A 215 -1.78 10.73 -19.52
C VAL A 215 -1.68 9.24 -19.69
N ALA A 216 -2.43 8.47 -18.89
CA ALA A 216 -2.45 7.02 -18.93
C ALA A 216 -3.83 6.49 -18.58
N THR A 217 -4.12 5.29 -19.04
CA THR A 217 -5.29 4.49 -18.62
C THR A 217 -4.79 3.14 -18.15
N LEU A 218 -5.08 2.80 -16.90
CA LEU A 218 -4.73 1.53 -16.30
C LEU A 218 -5.93 0.58 -16.38
N ASP A 219 -5.70 -0.60 -16.94
CA ASP A 219 -6.58 -1.77 -16.81
C ASP A 219 -6.02 -2.70 -15.72
N LEU A 220 -6.69 -2.74 -14.57
CA LEU A 220 -6.26 -3.59 -13.46
C LEU A 220 -6.31 -5.09 -13.78
N TYR A 221 -7.14 -5.54 -14.73
CA TYR A 221 -7.15 -6.94 -15.11
C TYR A 221 -5.87 -7.32 -15.87
N ASP A 222 -5.29 -6.43 -16.66
CA ASP A 222 -4.00 -6.68 -17.30
C ASP A 222 -2.88 -6.84 -16.26
N LEU A 223 -2.92 -6.01 -15.21
CA LEU A 223 -2.01 -6.13 -14.08
C LEU A 223 -2.22 -7.45 -13.31
N LEU A 224 -3.48 -7.78 -12.93
CA LEU A 224 -3.80 -8.92 -12.07
C LEU A 224 -3.65 -10.27 -12.78
N MET A 225 -4.06 -10.35 -14.04
CA MET A 225 -4.10 -11.63 -14.77
C MET A 225 -2.85 -11.89 -15.60
N LYS A 226 -2.17 -10.83 -16.07
CA LYS A 226 -1.00 -10.93 -16.94
C LYS A 226 0.30 -10.47 -16.28
N GLY A 227 0.21 -9.78 -15.13
CA GLY A 227 1.36 -9.15 -14.50
C GLY A 227 1.90 -7.94 -15.29
N ASP A 228 1.08 -7.34 -16.17
CA ASP A 228 1.50 -6.22 -16.99
C ASP A 228 1.43 -4.91 -16.21
N THR A 229 2.59 -4.37 -15.87
CA THR A 229 2.75 -3.10 -15.14
C THR A 229 3.03 -1.92 -16.07
N SER A 230 3.03 -2.10 -17.38
CA SER A 230 3.44 -1.05 -18.34
C SER A 230 2.55 0.20 -18.30
N ALA A 231 1.26 0.02 -17.99
CA ALA A 231 0.30 1.11 -17.86
C ALA A 231 0.26 1.75 -16.47
N ASP A 232 0.97 1.19 -15.47
CA ASP A 232 1.03 1.72 -14.11
C ASP A 232 2.00 2.90 -14.01
N ALA A 233 1.57 4.04 -14.55
CA ALA A 233 2.38 5.23 -14.67
C ALA A 233 2.72 5.85 -13.31
N ARG A 234 3.92 6.45 -13.21
CA ARG A 234 4.34 7.26 -12.04
C ARG A 234 3.53 8.55 -11.96
N LEU A 235 3.14 8.87 -10.75
CA LEU A 235 2.38 10.06 -10.42
C LEU A 235 3.28 11.30 -10.33
N GLN A 236 2.67 12.47 -10.51
CA GLN A 236 3.28 13.76 -10.25
C GLN A 236 2.37 14.60 -9.34
N ALA A 237 2.92 15.66 -8.78
CA ALA A 237 2.15 16.57 -7.95
C ALA A 237 0.95 17.14 -8.70
N SER A 238 -0.20 17.16 -8.04
CA SER A 238 -1.49 17.62 -8.57
C SER A 238 -2.09 16.74 -9.69
N ASP A 239 -1.62 15.51 -9.87
CA ASP A 239 -2.28 14.51 -10.71
C ASP A 239 -3.65 14.12 -10.12
N VAL A 240 -4.55 13.70 -11.01
CA VAL A 240 -5.91 13.27 -10.69
C VAL A 240 -6.18 11.92 -11.31
#